data_d272e42fc5d7a8ecf3507088028b896e
#
_entry.id   d272e42fc5d7a8ecf3507088028b896e
#
_cell.length_a   1.000
_cell.length_b   1.000
_cell.length_c   1.000
_cell.angle_alpha   90.00
_cell.angle_beta   90.00
_cell.angle_gamma   90.00
#
_symmetry.space_group_name_H-M   'P 1'
#
loop_
_entity.id
_entity.type
_entity.pdbx_description
1 polymer ?
#
loop_
_entity_poly.entity_id
_entity_poly.type
_entity_poly.pdbx_seq_one_letter_code
_entity_poly.pdbx_strand_id
1 'polypeptide(L)'
;MHWSEELALKVIERNPNKEEYVCAAGISPSGSIHIGNFRDIATSYFVVKALRKMGKKARLLFSWDEFDRMRKVPANVAAVRDDFEQHIGKPYTDVPNPFVEDTVNATYAEHFEAEFCESIKRFGIEMDYRHQTEMYRSGKYAEHVIHALRERGRIFDILDRHRTQEAQPGEREAYYPVSIYCPVCGRDTTKIHAISEDCTEADYTCACGHSGHFNFTTDFNCKLAWKVDWPMRWMYEGVDFEPGGKDHASLHGSYDNAKDVAREIFGYEAPLFQGYEFIGIKGQVGKMSGSSGLNMTPELLLKLYQPEVILWLYSKTEPLKAFDFCFDDGILRQYFEFDKMLNEQREGTLDEYGQAILYNCEVEGRAPVTVPMGLLVQLGSVVDFNPDMLETVFAKIGTPYTKEDCEDRVDRAKFWLEQCAPESVNRLRTTRNWEVYNTLSDEEKEQITRLHALIAKGGYDLDGLNAELYAIPKAILADAGKTATDKELKGIQGTFFKNVYKLLIDKEKGPRLYLFLFAINPEKYVGLLDFSYPMTEEEAKGPEVVEEGAAVNNRGADDLPDEIPPVKDEIDLDDFAKVDLRVCKIV
;
A
#
# COMPACT_ATOMS: atom_id res chain seq x y z
N MET A 1 -20.36 -6.46 -17.43
CA MET A 1 -19.41 -7.54 -17.04
C MET A 1 -18.15 -6.89 -16.48
N HIS A 2 -17.65 -7.39 -15.39
CA HIS A 2 -16.42 -6.89 -14.74
C HIS A 2 -15.17 -7.47 -15.44
N TRP A 3 -14.04 -6.73 -15.45
CA TRP A 3 -12.81 -7.16 -16.13
C TRP A 3 -12.30 -8.54 -15.68
N SER A 4 -12.46 -8.91 -14.38
CA SER A 4 -12.07 -10.24 -13.89
C SER A 4 -12.97 -11.36 -14.45
N GLU A 5 -14.24 -11.07 -14.69
CA GLU A 5 -15.17 -12.01 -15.30
C GLU A 5 -14.85 -12.21 -16.78
N GLU A 6 -14.46 -11.15 -17.50
CA GLU A 6 -14.00 -11.23 -18.89
C GLU A 6 -12.74 -12.09 -19.02
N LEU A 7 -11.77 -11.92 -18.11
CA LEU A 7 -10.56 -12.73 -18.07
C LEU A 7 -10.89 -14.20 -17.74
N ALA A 8 -11.77 -14.44 -16.77
CA ALA A 8 -12.21 -15.80 -16.43
C ALA A 8 -12.88 -16.51 -17.61
N LEU A 9 -13.72 -15.83 -18.39
CA LEU A 9 -14.30 -16.40 -19.62
C LEU A 9 -13.24 -16.76 -20.63
N LYS A 10 -12.26 -15.89 -20.88
CA LYS A 10 -11.15 -16.18 -21.80
C LYS A 10 -10.33 -17.39 -21.34
N VAL A 11 -10.12 -17.54 -20.04
CA VAL A 11 -9.45 -18.73 -19.46
C VAL A 11 -10.25 -20.00 -19.74
N ILE A 12 -11.58 -19.95 -19.51
CA ILE A 12 -12.47 -21.09 -19.77
C ILE A 12 -12.49 -21.43 -21.26
N GLU A 13 -12.58 -20.45 -22.14
CA GLU A 13 -12.61 -20.66 -23.61
C GLU A 13 -11.33 -21.36 -24.11
N ARG A 14 -10.17 -21.08 -23.52
CA ARG A 14 -8.90 -21.75 -23.88
C ARG A 14 -8.87 -23.22 -23.49
N ASN A 15 -9.42 -23.57 -22.32
CA ASN A 15 -9.40 -24.92 -21.77
C ASN A 15 -10.77 -25.34 -21.22
N PRO A 16 -11.83 -25.46 -22.04
CA PRO A 16 -13.22 -25.57 -21.57
C PRO A 16 -13.52 -26.81 -20.74
N ASN A 17 -12.73 -27.88 -20.92
CA ASN A 17 -12.93 -29.19 -20.27
C ASN A 17 -11.98 -29.44 -19.10
N LYS A 18 -11.21 -28.44 -18.68
CA LYS A 18 -10.29 -28.58 -17.57
C LYS A 18 -11.07 -28.75 -16.25
N GLU A 19 -10.63 -29.65 -15.38
CA GLU A 19 -11.30 -29.92 -14.10
C GLU A 19 -11.05 -28.80 -13.09
N GLU A 20 -9.81 -28.29 -13.03
CA GLU A 20 -9.42 -27.22 -12.14
C GLU A 20 -8.49 -26.23 -12.84
N TYR A 21 -8.80 -24.94 -12.75
CA TYR A 21 -8.01 -23.87 -13.31
C TYR A 21 -6.99 -23.37 -12.31
N VAL A 22 -5.77 -23.12 -12.77
CA VAL A 22 -4.66 -22.61 -11.96
C VAL A 22 -4.35 -21.18 -12.37
N CYS A 23 -4.62 -20.23 -11.47
CA CYS A 23 -4.18 -18.85 -11.61
C CYS A 23 -2.92 -18.67 -10.77
N ALA A 24 -1.83 -18.20 -11.37
CA ALA A 24 -0.56 -18.06 -10.68
C ALA A 24 -0.26 -16.61 -10.28
N ALA A 25 0.56 -16.46 -9.26
CA ALA A 25 1.26 -15.26 -8.86
C ALA A 25 2.59 -15.64 -8.22
N GLY A 26 3.56 -14.75 -8.16
CA GLY A 26 4.83 -15.06 -7.52
C GLY A 26 5.63 -13.82 -7.12
N ILE A 27 6.41 -13.96 -6.04
CA ILE A 27 7.24 -12.87 -5.52
C ILE A 27 8.55 -13.44 -4.98
N SER A 28 9.67 -12.74 -5.26
CA SER A 28 10.94 -12.98 -4.57
C SER A 28 10.96 -12.21 -3.25
N PRO A 29 11.31 -12.83 -2.10
CA PRO A 29 11.45 -12.16 -0.81
C PRO A 29 12.76 -11.38 -0.76
N SER A 30 12.95 -10.45 -1.70
CA SER A 30 14.17 -9.65 -1.85
C SER A 30 14.29 -8.49 -0.86
N GLY A 31 13.33 -8.32 0.02
CA GLY A 31 13.15 -7.30 1.05
C GLY A 31 11.69 -7.26 1.44
N SER A 32 11.29 -6.29 2.29
CA SER A 32 9.87 -6.09 2.62
C SER A 32 9.03 -5.93 1.36
N ILE A 33 7.99 -6.73 1.26
CA ILE A 33 7.13 -6.78 0.08
C ILE A 33 6.18 -5.58 0.12
N HIS A 34 6.23 -4.75 -0.91
CA HIS A 34 5.40 -3.56 -0.99
C HIS A 34 4.05 -3.83 -1.67
N ILE A 35 3.09 -2.96 -1.39
CA ILE A 35 1.71 -3.09 -1.87
C ILE A 35 1.60 -3.13 -3.41
N GLY A 36 2.58 -2.60 -4.14
CA GLY A 36 2.65 -2.72 -5.59
C GLY A 36 2.77 -4.15 -6.09
N ASN A 37 3.49 -5.02 -5.35
CA ASN A 37 3.57 -6.46 -5.64
C ASN A 37 2.24 -7.17 -5.34
N PHE A 38 1.46 -6.66 -4.40
CA PHE A 38 0.14 -7.22 -4.08
C PHE A 38 -0.82 -7.17 -5.28
N ARG A 39 -0.58 -6.29 -6.27
CA ARG A 39 -1.40 -6.24 -7.50
C ARG A 39 -1.36 -7.54 -8.29
N ASP A 40 -0.23 -8.22 -8.29
CA ASP A 40 -0.08 -9.53 -8.92
C ASP A 40 -1.08 -10.53 -8.31
N ILE A 41 -1.04 -10.63 -6.98
CA ILE A 41 -1.93 -11.52 -6.21
C ILE A 41 -3.39 -11.12 -6.38
N ALA A 42 -3.72 -9.83 -6.19
CA ALA A 42 -5.10 -9.35 -6.27
C ALA A 42 -5.72 -9.61 -7.65
N THR A 43 -4.94 -9.43 -8.74
CA THR A 43 -5.42 -9.69 -10.10
C THR A 43 -5.75 -11.17 -10.30
N SER A 44 -4.85 -12.08 -9.90
CA SER A 44 -5.10 -13.52 -9.96
C SER A 44 -6.25 -13.96 -9.06
N TYR A 45 -6.31 -13.43 -7.84
CA TYR A 45 -7.38 -13.72 -6.88
C TYR A 45 -8.77 -13.37 -7.41
N PHE A 46 -8.93 -12.20 -8.05
CA PHE A 46 -10.21 -11.80 -8.61
C PHE A 46 -10.62 -12.67 -9.82
N VAL A 47 -9.66 -13.16 -10.60
CA VAL A 47 -9.94 -14.14 -11.66
C VAL A 47 -10.35 -15.49 -11.07
N VAL A 48 -9.71 -15.95 -10.00
CA VAL A 48 -10.13 -17.16 -9.27
C VAL A 48 -11.54 -17.02 -8.72
N LYS A 49 -11.87 -15.86 -8.08
CA LYS A 49 -13.24 -15.59 -7.60
C LYS A 49 -14.25 -15.61 -8.74
N ALA A 50 -13.93 -15.02 -9.88
CA ALA A 50 -14.80 -15.01 -11.05
C ALA A 50 -15.00 -16.43 -11.62
N LEU A 51 -13.95 -17.25 -11.74
CA LEU A 51 -14.03 -18.65 -12.15
C LEU A 51 -14.93 -19.45 -11.19
N ARG A 52 -14.74 -19.30 -9.88
CA ARG A 52 -15.56 -19.97 -8.85
C ARG A 52 -17.02 -19.52 -8.92
N LYS A 53 -17.29 -18.24 -9.12
CA LYS A 53 -18.64 -17.68 -9.36
C LYS A 53 -19.32 -18.29 -10.59
N MET A 54 -18.54 -18.61 -11.63
CA MET A 54 -19.01 -19.31 -12.84
C MET A 54 -19.12 -20.85 -12.68
N GLY A 55 -18.99 -21.36 -11.45
CA GLY A 55 -19.12 -22.79 -11.13
C GLY A 55 -17.91 -23.63 -11.51
N LYS A 56 -16.76 -23.02 -11.74
CA LYS A 56 -15.51 -23.73 -12.05
C LYS A 56 -14.68 -23.94 -10.78
N LYS A 57 -13.97 -25.07 -10.69
CA LYS A 57 -12.91 -25.22 -9.70
C LYS A 57 -11.72 -24.35 -10.14
N ALA A 58 -11.21 -23.56 -9.21
CA ALA A 58 -10.04 -22.72 -9.45
C ALA A 58 -9.26 -22.50 -8.15
N ARG A 59 -7.94 -22.43 -8.27
CA ARG A 59 -7.03 -22.15 -7.15
C ARG A 59 -6.04 -21.06 -7.53
N LEU A 60 -5.57 -20.34 -6.52
CA LEU A 60 -4.48 -19.38 -6.62
C LEU A 60 -3.19 -20.07 -6.19
N LEU A 61 -2.30 -20.31 -7.14
CA LEU A 61 -0.95 -20.80 -6.89
C LEU A 61 -0.02 -19.61 -6.63
N PHE A 62 0.61 -19.57 -5.47
CA PHE A 62 1.56 -18.52 -5.15
C PHE A 62 2.97 -19.09 -5.04
N SER A 63 3.87 -18.61 -5.89
CA SER A 63 5.26 -19.04 -5.93
C SER A 63 6.15 -18.09 -5.14
N TRP A 64 6.82 -18.62 -4.13
CA TRP A 64 7.95 -17.96 -3.51
C TRP A 64 9.21 -18.19 -4.32
N ASP A 65 9.83 -17.12 -4.83
CA ASP A 65 11.09 -17.18 -5.57
C ASP A 65 12.29 -16.98 -4.63
N GLU A 66 12.24 -17.65 -3.48
CA GLU A 66 13.23 -17.57 -2.40
C GLU A 66 14.55 -18.28 -2.74
N PHE A 67 14.51 -19.12 -3.77
CA PHE A 67 15.72 -19.77 -4.32
C PHE A 67 16.48 -18.88 -5.32
N ASP A 68 15.98 -17.69 -5.59
CA ASP A 68 16.69 -16.65 -6.31
C ASP A 68 17.87 -16.13 -5.50
N ARG A 69 18.94 -15.74 -6.20
CA ARG A 69 20.12 -15.14 -5.56
C ARG A 69 19.82 -13.75 -5.01
N MET A 70 20.38 -13.42 -3.87
CA MET A 70 20.47 -12.05 -3.39
C MET A 70 21.30 -11.21 -4.37
N ARG A 71 20.72 -10.14 -4.92
CA ARG A 71 21.37 -9.25 -5.90
C ARG A 71 21.96 -8.01 -5.27
N LYS A 72 21.36 -7.52 -4.20
CA LYS A 72 21.74 -6.31 -3.46
C LYS A 72 21.18 -6.39 -2.04
N VAL A 73 21.77 -5.63 -1.13
CA VAL A 73 21.29 -5.47 0.23
C VAL A 73 20.32 -4.28 0.27
N PRO A 74 19.07 -4.46 0.73
CA PRO A 74 18.12 -3.35 0.90
C PRO A 74 18.58 -2.38 2.00
N ALA A 75 18.16 -1.11 1.90
CA ALA A 75 18.60 -0.06 2.82
C ALA A 75 18.25 -0.34 4.29
N ASN A 76 17.07 -0.91 4.58
CA ASN A 76 16.67 -1.29 5.93
C ASN A 76 17.53 -2.42 6.51
N VAL A 77 18.04 -3.33 5.69
CA VAL A 77 18.98 -4.39 6.10
C VAL A 77 20.36 -3.80 6.31
N ALA A 78 20.85 -2.96 5.38
CA ALA A 78 22.12 -2.28 5.50
C ALA A 78 22.22 -1.37 6.75
N ALA A 79 21.09 -0.82 7.20
CA ALA A 79 21.01 -0.01 8.41
C ALA A 79 21.25 -0.79 9.71
N VAL A 80 21.01 -2.11 9.72
CA VAL A 80 21.18 -2.98 10.90
C VAL A 80 22.37 -3.94 10.78
N ARG A 81 22.89 -4.14 9.56
CA ARG A 81 23.97 -5.09 9.24
C ARG A 81 24.89 -4.54 8.15
N ASP A 82 26.03 -4.02 8.52
CA ASP A 82 27.06 -3.47 7.63
C ASP A 82 27.85 -4.54 6.85
N ASP A 83 27.83 -5.79 7.34
CA ASP A 83 28.55 -6.93 6.75
C ASP A 83 27.73 -7.74 5.74
N PHE A 84 26.51 -7.31 5.40
CA PHE A 84 25.54 -8.15 4.70
C PHE A 84 25.84 -8.35 3.20
N GLU A 85 26.66 -7.50 2.59
CA GLU A 85 27.11 -7.63 1.19
C GLU A 85 27.84 -8.96 0.91
N GLN A 86 28.43 -9.58 1.94
CA GLN A 86 29.05 -10.91 1.83
C GLN A 86 28.10 -12.02 1.39
N HIS A 87 26.78 -11.79 1.47
CA HIS A 87 25.76 -12.76 1.09
C HIS A 87 25.27 -12.61 -0.36
N ILE A 88 25.67 -11.54 -1.06
CA ILE A 88 25.31 -11.35 -2.47
C ILE A 88 25.75 -12.56 -3.31
N GLY A 89 24.83 -13.08 -4.13
CA GLY A 89 25.00 -14.27 -4.96
C GLY A 89 24.54 -15.58 -4.32
N LYS A 90 24.20 -15.59 -3.03
CA LYS A 90 23.57 -16.76 -2.36
C LYS A 90 22.05 -16.71 -2.54
N PRO A 91 21.36 -17.86 -2.60
CA PRO A 91 19.90 -17.86 -2.56
C PRO A 91 19.39 -17.29 -1.24
N TYR A 92 18.23 -16.61 -1.27
CA TYR A 92 17.67 -15.95 -0.07
C TYR A 92 17.46 -16.93 1.10
N THR A 93 17.17 -18.19 0.83
CA THR A 93 17.03 -19.26 1.83
C THR A 93 18.32 -19.63 2.54
N ASP A 94 19.49 -19.31 1.95
CA ASP A 94 20.81 -19.61 2.54
C ASP A 94 21.45 -18.35 3.16
N VAL A 95 20.71 -17.25 3.21
CA VAL A 95 21.12 -16.01 3.84
C VAL A 95 20.52 -15.96 5.25
N PRO A 96 21.31 -15.70 6.30
CA PRO A 96 20.79 -15.60 7.66
C PRO A 96 19.84 -14.40 7.80
N ASN A 97 18.91 -14.50 8.75
CA ASN A 97 18.03 -13.39 9.10
C ASN A 97 18.87 -12.20 9.63
N PRO A 98 18.74 -11.00 9.04
CA PRO A 98 19.48 -9.82 9.50
C PRO A 98 18.98 -9.22 10.81
N PHE A 99 17.73 -9.49 11.20
CA PHE A 99 17.05 -8.85 12.33
C PHE A 99 17.19 -9.72 13.59
N VAL A 100 17.97 -9.26 14.55
CA VAL A 100 18.32 -10.02 15.77
C VAL A 100 17.10 -10.21 16.69
N GLU A 101 16.14 -9.31 16.63
CA GLU A 101 14.89 -9.36 17.39
C GLU A 101 13.91 -10.44 16.89
N ASP A 102 14.03 -10.84 15.62
CA ASP A 102 13.26 -11.94 15.06
C ASP A 102 13.92 -13.28 15.40
N THR A 103 13.50 -13.89 16.49
CA THR A 103 14.02 -15.17 16.99
C THR A 103 13.28 -16.39 16.42
N VAL A 104 12.27 -16.17 15.58
CA VAL A 104 11.43 -17.23 15.00
C VAL A 104 11.95 -17.66 13.64
N ASN A 105 12.25 -16.71 12.78
CA ASN A 105 12.68 -16.94 11.41
C ASN A 105 14.22 -17.00 11.36
N ALA A 106 14.76 -18.12 10.87
CA ALA A 106 16.20 -18.35 10.84
C ALA A 106 16.88 -17.70 9.62
N THR A 107 16.16 -17.57 8.51
CA THR A 107 16.69 -17.09 7.25
C THR A 107 16.06 -15.77 6.82
N TYR A 108 16.76 -15.08 5.92
CA TYR A 108 16.29 -13.87 5.26
C TYR A 108 14.94 -14.08 4.56
N ALA A 109 14.80 -15.19 3.83
CA ALA A 109 13.57 -15.54 3.14
C ALA A 109 12.41 -15.72 4.13
N GLU A 110 12.60 -16.55 5.17
CA GLU A 110 11.57 -16.82 6.17
C GLU A 110 11.05 -15.55 6.85
N HIS A 111 11.93 -14.59 7.15
CA HIS A 111 11.55 -13.32 7.75
C HIS A 111 10.56 -12.55 6.87
N PHE A 112 10.92 -12.28 5.60
CA PHE A 112 10.08 -11.48 4.71
C PHE A 112 8.84 -12.24 4.21
N GLU A 113 8.90 -13.56 4.12
CA GLU A 113 7.74 -14.41 3.85
C GLU A 113 6.74 -14.35 4.99
N ALA A 114 7.21 -14.46 6.24
CA ALA A 114 6.35 -14.39 7.43
C ALA A 114 5.67 -13.03 7.56
N GLU A 115 6.41 -11.93 7.39
CA GLU A 115 5.88 -10.56 7.38
C GLU A 115 4.73 -10.41 6.38
N PHE A 116 4.94 -10.90 5.17
CA PHE A 116 3.95 -10.82 4.11
C PHE A 116 2.74 -11.73 4.33
N CYS A 117 2.97 -13.00 4.69
CA CYS A 117 1.90 -13.97 4.92
C CYS A 117 0.97 -13.54 6.05
N GLU A 118 1.49 -12.93 7.12
CA GLU A 118 0.66 -12.41 8.21
C GLU A 118 -0.28 -11.30 7.73
N SER A 119 0.23 -10.40 6.87
CA SER A 119 -0.60 -9.37 6.25
C SER A 119 -1.66 -9.95 5.32
N ILE A 120 -1.31 -10.95 4.50
CA ILE A 120 -2.22 -11.56 3.51
C ILE A 120 -3.39 -12.29 4.16
N LYS A 121 -3.20 -12.94 5.30
CA LYS A 121 -4.30 -13.57 6.06
C LYS A 121 -5.44 -12.59 6.36
N ARG A 122 -5.12 -11.32 6.60
CA ARG A 122 -6.12 -10.29 6.91
C ARG A 122 -7.00 -9.92 5.71
N PHE A 123 -6.59 -10.25 4.48
CA PHE A 123 -7.40 -10.11 3.27
C PHE A 123 -8.30 -11.31 2.99
N GLY A 124 -8.17 -12.40 3.75
CA GLY A 124 -8.90 -13.64 3.53
C GLY A 124 -8.56 -14.33 2.21
N ILE A 125 -7.36 -14.08 1.67
CA ILE A 125 -6.91 -14.68 0.42
C ILE A 125 -6.25 -16.01 0.70
N GLU A 126 -6.88 -17.08 0.23
CA GLU A 126 -6.31 -18.42 0.27
C GLU A 126 -5.40 -18.65 -0.94
N MET A 127 -4.18 -19.12 -0.67
CA MET A 127 -3.17 -19.42 -1.69
C MET A 127 -2.52 -20.77 -1.43
N ASP A 128 -2.25 -21.51 -2.52
CA ASP A 128 -1.41 -22.69 -2.50
C ASP A 128 0.05 -22.27 -2.66
N TYR A 129 0.79 -22.29 -1.58
CA TYR A 129 2.20 -21.87 -1.61
C TYR A 129 3.10 -22.89 -2.28
N ARG A 130 4.01 -22.40 -3.12
CA ARG A 130 5.05 -23.17 -3.77
C ARG A 130 6.41 -22.56 -3.45
N HIS A 131 7.22 -23.27 -2.69
CA HIS A 131 8.58 -22.88 -2.37
C HIS A 131 9.55 -23.41 -3.42
N GLN A 132 10.23 -22.54 -4.13
CA GLN A 132 11.11 -22.96 -5.23
C GLN A 132 12.35 -23.71 -4.71
N THR A 133 12.84 -23.36 -3.52
CA THR A 133 13.92 -24.13 -2.86
C THR A 133 13.55 -25.58 -2.68
N GLU A 134 12.32 -25.87 -2.21
CA GLU A 134 11.85 -27.23 -2.05
C GLU A 134 11.78 -27.95 -3.41
N MET A 135 11.21 -27.27 -4.42
CA MET A 135 11.03 -27.86 -5.75
C MET A 135 12.36 -28.24 -6.40
N TYR A 136 13.36 -27.36 -6.31
CA TYR A 136 14.69 -27.65 -6.83
C TYR A 136 15.42 -28.69 -5.98
N ARG A 137 15.62 -28.44 -4.68
CA ARG A 137 16.48 -29.26 -3.81
C ARG A 137 15.93 -30.66 -3.53
N SER A 138 14.63 -30.88 -3.73
CA SER A 138 14.05 -32.24 -3.67
C SER A 138 14.23 -33.03 -4.97
N GLY A 139 14.74 -32.43 -6.03
CA GLY A 139 14.90 -33.06 -7.34
C GLY A 139 13.63 -33.11 -8.18
N LYS A 140 12.51 -32.52 -7.74
CA LYS A 140 11.25 -32.51 -8.51
C LYS A 140 11.39 -31.87 -9.90
N TYR A 141 12.33 -30.93 -10.07
CA TYR A 141 12.61 -30.29 -11.35
C TYR A 141 13.81 -30.87 -12.11
N ALA A 142 14.49 -31.91 -11.58
CA ALA A 142 15.73 -32.43 -12.16
C ALA A 142 15.59 -32.85 -13.63
N GLU A 143 14.54 -33.58 -13.99
CA GLU A 143 14.29 -34.00 -15.39
C GLU A 143 14.09 -32.80 -16.31
N HIS A 144 13.43 -31.73 -15.84
CA HIS A 144 13.19 -30.51 -16.61
C HIS A 144 14.46 -29.67 -16.76
N VAL A 145 15.34 -29.64 -15.74
CA VAL A 145 16.66 -29.02 -15.83
C VAL A 145 17.50 -29.73 -16.88
N ILE A 146 17.55 -31.06 -16.83
CA ILE A 146 18.29 -31.88 -17.84
C ILE A 146 17.71 -31.69 -19.24
N HIS A 147 16.37 -31.63 -19.37
CA HIS A 147 15.72 -31.33 -20.65
C HIS A 147 16.12 -29.95 -21.18
N ALA A 148 16.10 -28.91 -20.34
CA ALA A 148 16.54 -27.57 -20.74
C ALA A 148 18.04 -27.54 -21.15
N LEU A 149 18.89 -28.33 -20.50
CA LEU A 149 20.29 -28.47 -20.87
C LEU A 149 20.46 -29.15 -22.25
N ARG A 150 19.69 -30.18 -22.55
CA ARG A 150 19.67 -30.85 -23.87
C ARG A 150 19.23 -29.90 -24.97
N GLU A 151 18.25 -29.06 -24.69
CA GLU A 151 17.65 -28.10 -25.62
C GLU A 151 18.34 -26.71 -25.59
N ARG A 152 19.46 -26.55 -24.87
CA ARG A 152 20.11 -25.26 -24.61
C ARG A 152 20.39 -24.44 -25.86
N GLY A 153 20.76 -25.09 -26.97
CA GLY A 153 21.01 -24.41 -28.24
C GLY A 153 19.72 -23.83 -28.84
N ARG A 154 18.61 -24.57 -28.78
CA ARG A 154 17.30 -24.07 -29.22
C ARG A 154 16.77 -22.97 -28.31
N ILE A 155 16.98 -23.11 -27.00
CA ILE A 155 16.65 -22.06 -26.04
C ILE A 155 17.42 -20.78 -26.36
N PHE A 156 18.70 -20.89 -26.63
CA PHE A 156 19.52 -19.74 -27.06
C PHE A 156 18.92 -19.07 -28.30
N ASP A 157 18.62 -19.85 -29.35
CA ASP A 157 18.07 -19.36 -30.60
C ASP A 157 16.71 -18.64 -30.41
N ILE A 158 15.87 -19.13 -29.45
CA ILE A 158 14.62 -18.47 -29.07
C ILE A 158 14.91 -17.14 -28.40
N LEU A 159 15.78 -17.10 -27.39
CA LEU A 159 16.12 -15.90 -26.67
C LEU A 159 16.77 -14.84 -27.54
N ASP A 160 17.60 -15.29 -28.52
CA ASP A 160 18.28 -14.43 -29.47
C ASP A 160 17.31 -13.72 -30.44
N ARG A 161 16.20 -14.37 -30.82
CA ARG A 161 15.12 -13.73 -31.61
C ARG A 161 14.54 -12.48 -30.96
N HIS A 162 14.59 -12.38 -29.64
CA HIS A 162 14.06 -11.28 -28.84
C HIS A 162 15.13 -10.27 -28.42
N ARG A 163 16.39 -10.47 -28.81
CA ARG A 163 17.49 -9.55 -28.51
C ARG A 163 17.48 -8.33 -29.44
N THR A 164 18.01 -7.23 -28.93
CA THR A 164 18.30 -6.02 -29.72
C THR A 164 19.73 -5.99 -30.23
N GLN A 165 20.62 -6.84 -29.71
CA GLN A 165 22.04 -6.94 -30.09
C GLN A 165 22.29 -8.31 -30.71
N GLU A 166 23.14 -8.35 -31.75
CA GLU A 166 23.57 -9.61 -32.38
C GLU A 166 24.41 -10.45 -31.41
N ALA A 167 24.20 -11.77 -31.46
CA ALA A 167 24.99 -12.71 -30.69
C ALA A 167 26.48 -12.68 -31.09
N GLN A 168 27.34 -12.80 -30.10
CA GLN A 168 28.78 -12.89 -30.36
C GLN A 168 29.16 -14.31 -30.81
N PRO A 169 30.23 -14.47 -31.66
CA PRO A 169 30.72 -15.79 -32.04
C PRO A 169 31.04 -16.66 -30.82
N GLY A 170 30.54 -17.89 -30.78
CA GLY A 170 30.74 -18.83 -29.68
C GLY A 170 29.77 -18.65 -28.47
N GLU A 171 28.94 -17.62 -28.44
CA GLU A 171 28.02 -17.36 -27.33
C GLU A 171 26.97 -18.47 -27.22
N ARG A 172 26.46 -18.98 -28.34
CA ARG A 172 25.50 -20.07 -28.40
C ARG A 172 26.06 -21.36 -27.80
N GLU A 173 27.29 -21.71 -28.12
CA GLU A 173 27.98 -22.91 -27.63
C GLU A 173 28.29 -22.80 -26.13
N ALA A 174 28.58 -21.61 -25.67
CA ALA A 174 28.87 -21.31 -24.26
C ALA A 174 27.62 -21.07 -23.39
N TYR A 175 26.44 -21.07 -23.98
CA TYR A 175 25.21 -20.82 -23.26
C TYR A 175 24.73 -22.05 -22.48
N TYR A 176 24.49 -21.87 -21.19
CA TYR A 176 23.85 -22.84 -20.29
C TYR A 176 22.70 -22.16 -19.55
N PRO A 177 21.46 -22.68 -19.64
CA PRO A 177 20.26 -22.07 -19.03
C PRO A 177 20.17 -22.37 -17.52
N VAL A 178 21.27 -22.70 -16.86
CA VAL A 178 21.31 -23.10 -15.44
C VAL A 178 22.50 -22.45 -14.74
N SER A 179 22.31 -22.09 -13.48
CA SER A 179 23.36 -21.69 -12.54
C SER A 179 23.48 -22.73 -11.43
N ILE A 180 24.70 -23.11 -11.09
CA ILE A 180 25.01 -24.02 -9.98
C ILE A 180 25.39 -23.14 -8.77
N TYR A 181 24.80 -23.39 -7.61
CA TYR A 181 25.26 -22.76 -6.38
C TYR A 181 26.48 -23.50 -5.82
N CYS A 182 27.59 -22.78 -5.65
CA CYS A 182 28.86 -23.35 -5.22
C CYS A 182 28.76 -23.95 -3.80
N PRO A 183 29.15 -25.19 -3.56
CA PRO A 183 29.06 -25.84 -2.23
C PRO A 183 30.03 -25.21 -1.22
N VAL A 184 31.05 -24.44 -1.67
CA VAL A 184 32.06 -23.81 -0.79
C VAL A 184 31.61 -22.41 -0.35
N CYS A 185 31.18 -21.55 -1.29
CA CYS A 185 30.81 -20.16 -0.97
C CYS A 185 29.30 -19.89 -1.02
N GLY A 186 28.48 -20.84 -1.45
CA GLY A 186 27.03 -20.72 -1.57
C GLY A 186 26.53 -19.85 -2.72
N ARG A 187 27.42 -19.26 -3.52
CA ARG A 187 27.05 -18.27 -4.56
C ARG A 187 26.85 -18.92 -5.92
N ASP A 188 26.06 -18.27 -6.77
CA ASP A 188 25.82 -18.65 -8.18
C ASP A 188 26.91 -18.14 -9.15
N THR A 189 28.06 -17.71 -8.64
CA THR A 189 29.20 -17.24 -9.44
C THR A 189 30.00 -18.38 -10.07
N THR A 190 29.32 -19.43 -10.48
CA THR A 190 29.85 -20.61 -11.14
C THR A 190 29.82 -20.47 -12.66
N LYS A 191 30.73 -21.11 -13.34
CA LYS A 191 30.79 -21.17 -14.80
C LYS A 191 31.01 -22.63 -15.23
N ILE A 192 30.09 -23.17 -16.01
CA ILE A 192 30.16 -24.49 -16.62
C ILE A 192 31.18 -24.43 -17.77
N HIS A 193 32.06 -25.42 -17.85
CA HIS A 193 33.06 -25.54 -18.91
C HIS A 193 32.85 -26.74 -19.78
N ALA A 194 32.33 -27.83 -19.21
CA ALA A 194 32.04 -29.06 -19.91
C ALA A 194 30.72 -29.65 -19.43
N ILE A 195 30.03 -30.36 -20.29
CA ILE A 195 28.82 -31.08 -19.99
C ILE A 195 28.89 -32.45 -20.68
N SER A 196 28.36 -33.50 -20.00
CA SER A 196 28.28 -34.85 -20.58
C SER A 196 27.36 -34.88 -21.81
N GLU A 197 27.55 -35.87 -22.68
CA GLU A 197 26.76 -36.02 -23.91
C GLU A 197 25.25 -36.15 -23.63
N ASP A 198 24.90 -36.81 -22.53
CA ASP A 198 23.51 -36.96 -22.08
C ASP A 198 22.99 -35.79 -21.24
N CYS A 199 23.83 -34.77 -20.99
CA CYS A 199 23.55 -33.58 -20.20
C CYS A 199 23.21 -33.84 -18.73
N THR A 200 23.66 -34.95 -18.16
CA THR A 200 23.43 -35.30 -16.75
C THR A 200 24.55 -34.83 -15.83
N GLU A 201 25.74 -34.53 -16.37
CA GLU A 201 26.93 -34.15 -15.59
C GLU A 201 27.62 -32.92 -16.17
N ALA A 202 28.16 -32.08 -15.33
CA ALA A 202 28.87 -30.88 -15.74
C ALA A 202 30.11 -30.62 -14.86
N ASP A 203 31.19 -30.15 -15.49
CA ASP A 203 32.35 -29.60 -14.81
C ASP A 203 32.24 -28.08 -14.77
N TYR A 204 32.50 -27.50 -13.60
CA TYR A 204 32.40 -26.07 -13.39
C TYR A 204 33.53 -25.50 -12.52
N THR A 205 33.74 -24.19 -12.63
CA THR A 205 34.57 -23.42 -11.70
C THR A 205 33.73 -22.29 -11.08
N CYS A 206 34.09 -21.88 -9.86
CA CYS A 206 33.49 -20.76 -9.17
C CYS A 206 34.48 -19.60 -9.02
N ALA A 207 33.97 -18.38 -8.98
CA ALA A 207 34.79 -17.19 -8.72
C ALA A 207 35.56 -17.23 -7.38
N CYS A 208 35.14 -18.05 -6.41
CA CYS A 208 35.86 -18.27 -5.16
C CYS A 208 37.12 -19.17 -5.30
N GLY A 209 37.40 -19.68 -6.49
CA GLY A 209 38.51 -20.58 -6.77
C GLY A 209 38.19 -22.08 -6.68
N HIS A 210 36.97 -22.44 -6.27
CA HIS A 210 36.56 -23.83 -6.26
C HIS A 210 36.31 -24.35 -7.68
N SER A 211 36.73 -25.58 -7.95
CA SER A 211 36.39 -26.34 -9.16
C SER A 211 35.67 -27.60 -8.73
N GLY A 212 34.56 -27.96 -9.39
CA GLY A 212 33.75 -29.10 -9.02
C GLY A 212 33.12 -29.80 -10.21
N HIS A 213 32.60 -30.97 -9.90
CA HIS A 213 31.75 -31.77 -10.78
C HIS A 213 30.33 -31.76 -10.22
N PHE A 214 29.32 -31.65 -11.06
CA PHE A 214 27.90 -31.58 -10.69
C PHE A 214 27.12 -32.63 -11.48
N ASN A 215 26.36 -33.45 -10.75
CA ASN A 215 25.48 -34.45 -11.37
C ASN A 215 24.02 -34.06 -11.18
N PHE A 216 23.34 -33.62 -12.25
CA PHE A 216 21.95 -33.13 -12.22
C PHE A 216 20.92 -34.20 -11.85
N THR A 217 21.32 -35.48 -11.73
CA THR A 217 20.43 -36.57 -11.27
C THR A 217 20.49 -36.78 -9.75
N THR A 218 21.53 -36.27 -9.08
CA THR A 218 21.78 -36.44 -7.64
C THR A 218 22.01 -35.14 -6.89
N ASP A 219 22.58 -34.16 -7.59
CA ASP A 219 22.89 -32.85 -7.02
C ASP A 219 21.85 -31.84 -7.54
N PHE A 220 21.09 -31.26 -6.61
CA PHE A 220 19.93 -30.43 -6.98
C PHE A 220 20.11 -28.95 -6.62
N ASN A 221 21.32 -28.55 -6.18
CA ASN A 221 21.60 -27.18 -5.78
C ASN A 221 21.96 -26.28 -7.00
N CYS A 222 21.03 -26.25 -7.95
CA CYS A 222 21.12 -25.45 -9.16
C CYS A 222 19.76 -24.82 -9.49
N LYS A 223 19.75 -23.78 -10.31
CA LYS A 223 18.53 -23.09 -10.72
C LYS A 223 18.57 -22.72 -12.20
N LEU A 224 17.46 -22.92 -12.91
CA LEU A 224 17.30 -22.43 -14.28
C LEU A 224 17.28 -20.90 -14.31
N ALA A 225 17.79 -20.33 -15.40
CA ALA A 225 17.63 -18.91 -15.69
C ALA A 225 16.15 -18.54 -15.79
N TRP A 226 15.77 -17.36 -15.29
CA TRP A 226 14.37 -16.93 -15.18
C TRP A 226 13.52 -17.14 -16.45
N LYS A 227 14.07 -16.78 -17.61
CA LYS A 227 13.35 -16.93 -18.90
C LYS A 227 13.10 -18.39 -19.33
N VAL A 228 13.68 -19.35 -18.62
CA VAL A 228 13.51 -20.80 -18.83
C VAL A 228 12.79 -21.44 -17.64
N ASP A 229 13.08 -20.98 -16.45
CA ASP A 229 12.45 -21.40 -15.19
C ASP A 229 10.93 -21.12 -15.21
N TRP A 230 10.56 -19.89 -15.55
CA TRP A 230 9.17 -19.45 -15.55
C TRP A 230 8.27 -20.29 -16.48
N PRO A 231 8.59 -20.47 -17.77
CA PRO A 231 7.80 -21.34 -18.66
C PRO A 231 7.83 -22.82 -18.28
N MET A 232 8.92 -23.33 -17.71
CA MET A 232 8.98 -24.68 -17.16
C MET A 232 7.96 -24.86 -16.03
N ARG A 233 7.86 -23.90 -15.12
CA ARG A 233 6.88 -23.92 -14.03
C ARG A 233 5.45 -23.84 -14.52
N TRP A 234 5.15 -23.06 -15.58
CA TRP A 234 3.82 -23.07 -16.20
C TRP A 234 3.39 -24.46 -16.64
N MET A 235 4.27 -25.16 -17.31
CA MET A 235 4.02 -26.54 -17.74
C MET A 235 3.87 -27.47 -16.54
N TYR A 236 4.77 -27.39 -15.58
CA TYR A 236 4.78 -28.28 -14.41
C TYR A 236 3.52 -28.15 -13.55
N GLU A 237 3.06 -26.94 -13.30
CA GLU A 237 1.88 -26.63 -12.46
C GLU A 237 0.56 -26.59 -13.26
N GLY A 238 0.63 -26.60 -14.58
CA GLY A 238 -0.55 -26.48 -15.44
C GLY A 238 -1.24 -25.11 -15.33
N VAL A 239 -0.47 -24.02 -15.35
CA VAL A 239 -0.98 -22.66 -15.16
C VAL A 239 -1.82 -22.20 -16.34
N ASP A 240 -3.03 -21.68 -16.08
CA ASP A 240 -3.97 -21.18 -17.09
C ASP A 240 -3.97 -19.66 -17.20
N PHE A 241 -3.69 -18.97 -16.09
CA PHE A 241 -3.68 -17.51 -16.00
C PHE A 241 -2.53 -17.03 -15.13
N GLU A 242 -1.83 -16.00 -15.57
CA GLU A 242 -0.84 -15.31 -14.75
C GLU A 242 -0.76 -13.84 -15.17
N PRO A 243 -0.88 -12.87 -14.25
CA PRO A 243 -0.64 -11.47 -14.54
C PRO A 243 0.86 -11.14 -14.46
N GLY A 244 1.22 -9.95 -14.89
CA GLY A 244 2.58 -9.45 -14.72
C GLY A 244 2.66 -7.94 -14.88
N GLY A 245 3.64 -7.31 -14.24
CA GLY A 245 3.88 -5.89 -14.40
C GLY A 245 4.11 -5.51 -15.87
N LYS A 246 3.81 -4.26 -16.22
CA LYS A 246 3.97 -3.74 -17.59
C LYS A 246 5.39 -3.91 -18.16
N ASP A 247 6.38 -4.01 -17.32
CA ASP A 247 7.77 -4.27 -17.69
C ASP A 247 7.96 -5.68 -18.28
N HIS A 248 7.20 -6.68 -17.83
CA HIS A 248 7.17 -8.02 -18.42
C HIS A 248 6.31 -8.10 -19.68
N ALA A 249 5.29 -7.24 -19.78
CA ALA A 249 4.33 -7.17 -20.90
C ALA A 249 4.84 -6.41 -22.13
N SER A 250 6.02 -5.76 -22.04
CA SER A 250 6.59 -5.00 -23.16
C SER A 250 6.95 -5.91 -24.33
N LEU A 251 6.91 -5.37 -25.54
CA LEU A 251 7.33 -6.08 -26.75
C LEU A 251 8.79 -6.57 -26.58
N HIS A 252 9.03 -7.85 -26.86
CA HIS A 252 10.30 -8.56 -26.58
C HIS A 252 10.66 -8.65 -25.08
N GLY A 253 9.69 -8.40 -24.20
CA GLY A 253 9.83 -8.53 -22.76
C GLY A 253 9.98 -9.98 -22.30
N SER A 254 10.00 -10.16 -20.98
CA SER A 254 10.18 -11.49 -20.39
C SER A 254 9.06 -12.46 -20.77
N TYR A 255 7.82 -11.97 -20.93
CA TYR A 255 6.68 -12.82 -21.28
C TYR A 255 6.81 -13.37 -22.71
N ASP A 256 7.17 -12.55 -23.71
CA ASP A 256 7.33 -13.02 -25.10
C ASP A 256 8.41 -14.12 -25.20
N ASN A 257 9.53 -13.94 -24.51
CA ASN A 257 10.58 -14.96 -24.41
C ASN A 257 10.04 -16.26 -23.78
N ALA A 258 9.39 -16.14 -22.62
CA ALA A 258 8.88 -17.29 -21.87
C ALA A 258 7.79 -18.04 -22.64
N LYS A 259 6.92 -17.33 -23.35
CA LYS A 259 5.87 -17.90 -24.19
C LYS A 259 6.43 -18.80 -25.29
N ASP A 260 7.48 -18.34 -25.99
CA ASP A 260 8.11 -19.13 -27.05
C ASP A 260 8.87 -20.33 -26.47
N VAL A 261 9.56 -20.17 -25.34
CA VAL A 261 10.23 -21.28 -24.64
C VAL A 261 9.20 -22.30 -24.14
N ALA A 262 8.07 -21.88 -23.56
CA ALA A 262 7.01 -22.79 -23.13
C ALA A 262 6.54 -23.67 -24.28
N ARG A 263 6.20 -23.06 -25.41
CA ARG A 263 5.67 -23.77 -26.58
C ARG A 263 6.70 -24.65 -27.26
N GLU A 264 7.91 -24.13 -27.54
CA GLU A 264 8.88 -24.81 -28.41
C GLU A 264 9.76 -25.81 -27.65
N ILE A 265 9.99 -25.60 -26.34
CA ILE A 265 10.85 -26.46 -25.52
C ILE A 265 10.04 -27.38 -24.62
N PHE A 266 9.03 -26.84 -23.92
CA PHE A 266 8.26 -27.60 -22.94
C PHE A 266 6.93 -28.13 -23.48
N GLY A 267 6.55 -27.79 -24.73
CA GLY A 267 5.32 -28.26 -25.37
C GLY A 267 4.05 -27.78 -24.64
N TYR A 268 4.12 -26.64 -23.97
CA TYR A 268 3.06 -26.07 -23.18
C TYR A 268 2.59 -24.73 -23.76
N GLU A 269 1.28 -24.58 -23.93
CA GLU A 269 0.72 -23.29 -24.34
C GLU A 269 0.75 -22.33 -23.14
N ALA A 270 1.45 -21.22 -23.29
CA ALA A 270 1.62 -20.24 -22.22
C ALA A 270 0.27 -19.79 -21.63
N PRO A 271 0.17 -19.49 -20.33
CA PRO A 271 -1.07 -19.04 -19.71
C PRO A 271 -1.62 -17.77 -20.37
N LEU A 272 -2.91 -17.52 -20.20
CA LEU A 272 -3.47 -16.20 -20.51
C LEU A 272 -2.77 -15.17 -19.63
N PHE A 273 -2.09 -14.22 -20.26
CA PHE A 273 -1.33 -13.20 -19.57
C PHE A 273 -2.10 -11.87 -19.51
N GLN A 274 -2.12 -11.23 -18.35
CA GLN A 274 -2.68 -9.90 -18.15
C GLN A 274 -1.62 -8.96 -17.60
N GLY A 275 -1.17 -8.02 -18.45
CA GLY A 275 -0.31 -6.92 -17.97
C GLY A 275 -1.05 -6.00 -17.02
N TYR A 276 -0.36 -5.46 -16.02
CA TYR A 276 -0.92 -4.46 -15.13
C TYR A 276 -0.02 -3.22 -14.96
N GLU A 277 -0.66 -2.07 -14.72
CA GLU A 277 0.02 -0.80 -14.47
C GLU A 277 0.45 -0.71 -13.00
N PHE A 278 1.48 0.08 -12.73
CA PHE A 278 1.98 0.29 -11.37
C PHE A 278 0.99 1.10 -10.53
N ILE A 279 1.07 0.90 -9.22
CA ILE A 279 0.30 1.60 -8.21
C ILE A 279 1.22 2.65 -7.59
N GLY A 280 0.66 3.83 -7.31
CA GLY A 280 1.37 4.94 -6.71
C GLY A 280 0.87 5.29 -5.30
N ILE A 281 1.51 6.31 -4.77
CA ILE A 281 1.08 7.03 -3.59
C ILE A 281 0.87 8.47 -4.04
N LYS A 282 -0.31 9.02 -3.78
CA LYS A 282 -0.64 10.38 -4.17
C LYS A 282 0.39 11.37 -3.61
N GLY A 283 0.95 12.20 -4.51
CA GLY A 283 1.96 13.19 -4.15
C GLY A 283 3.41 12.67 -4.14
N GLN A 284 3.65 11.37 -4.36
CA GLN A 284 5.00 10.83 -4.54
C GLN A 284 5.28 10.54 -6.02
N VAL A 285 6.46 10.90 -6.48
CA VAL A 285 6.91 10.66 -7.86
C VAL A 285 7.89 9.47 -7.85
N GLY A 286 7.59 8.44 -8.63
CA GLY A 286 8.50 7.30 -8.85
C GLY A 286 7.87 5.93 -8.55
N LYS A 287 8.56 4.88 -9.01
CA LYS A 287 8.19 3.49 -8.77
C LYS A 287 8.53 3.11 -7.33
N MET A 288 7.59 2.55 -6.58
CA MET A 288 7.90 1.89 -5.30
C MET A 288 8.88 0.74 -5.55
N SER A 289 9.93 0.64 -4.76
CA SER A 289 10.84 -0.50 -4.81
C SER A 289 11.27 -0.88 -3.40
N GLY A 290 11.35 -2.17 -3.10
CA GLY A 290 11.79 -2.71 -1.82
C GLY A 290 13.18 -2.23 -1.37
N SER A 291 13.93 -1.61 -2.26
CA SER A 291 15.28 -1.11 -1.99
C SER A 291 15.35 0.40 -1.73
N SER A 292 14.23 1.14 -1.81
CA SER A 292 14.22 2.61 -1.65
C SER A 292 13.89 3.09 -0.23
N GLY A 293 13.64 2.18 0.72
CA GLY A 293 13.27 2.53 2.11
C GLY A 293 11.85 3.08 2.29
N LEU A 294 11.17 3.46 1.21
CA LEU A 294 9.76 3.88 1.19
C LEU A 294 8.87 2.65 0.92
N ASN A 295 8.97 1.65 1.78
CA ASN A 295 8.22 0.41 1.62
C ASN A 295 6.84 0.54 2.20
N MET A 296 5.88 0.80 1.34
CA MET A 296 4.47 0.69 1.64
C MET A 296 4.08 -0.78 1.66
N THR A 297 4.24 -1.41 2.81
CA THR A 297 3.84 -2.79 3.02
C THR A 297 2.32 -2.92 3.15
N PRO A 298 1.74 -4.09 2.85
CA PRO A 298 0.33 -4.37 3.15
C PRO A 298 -0.02 -4.14 4.62
N GLU A 299 0.89 -4.42 5.56
CA GLU A 299 0.70 -4.19 6.98
C GLU A 299 0.48 -2.69 7.30
N LEU A 300 1.32 -1.81 6.77
CA LEU A 300 1.16 -0.38 7.00
C LEU A 300 -0.15 0.14 6.40
N LEU A 301 -0.53 -0.33 5.20
CA LEU A 301 -1.81 0.05 4.61
C LEU A 301 -3.00 -0.44 5.43
N LEU A 302 -2.91 -1.62 6.04
CA LEU A 302 -3.95 -2.14 6.91
C LEU A 302 -4.13 -1.34 8.22
N LYS A 303 -3.15 -0.51 8.60
CA LYS A 303 -3.30 0.48 9.69
C LYS A 303 -4.10 1.71 9.26
N LEU A 304 -4.22 1.97 7.96
CA LEU A 304 -4.93 3.10 7.38
C LEU A 304 -6.26 2.70 6.73
N TYR A 305 -6.28 1.57 6.04
CA TYR A 305 -7.41 1.07 5.27
C TYR A 305 -7.93 -0.25 5.81
N GLN A 306 -9.25 -0.45 5.74
CA GLN A 306 -9.83 -1.77 5.88
C GLN A 306 -9.40 -2.67 4.71
N PRO A 307 -9.21 -3.99 4.91
CA PRO A 307 -8.81 -4.89 3.81
C PRO A 307 -9.80 -4.83 2.63
N GLU A 308 -11.10 -4.70 2.90
CA GLU A 308 -12.14 -4.56 1.88
C GLU A 308 -11.95 -3.29 1.03
N VAL A 309 -11.54 -2.18 1.64
CA VAL A 309 -11.29 -0.92 0.92
C VAL A 309 -10.04 -1.04 0.04
N ILE A 310 -9.01 -1.73 0.51
CA ILE A 310 -7.82 -2.01 -0.30
C ILE A 310 -8.21 -2.86 -1.50
N LEU A 311 -8.89 -4.00 -1.29
CA LEU A 311 -9.36 -4.86 -2.38
C LEU A 311 -10.28 -4.11 -3.35
N TRP A 312 -11.13 -3.21 -2.85
CA TRP A 312 -12.00 -2.38 -3.67
C TRP A 312 -11.22 -1.45 -4.61
N LEU A 313 -10.15 -0.83 -4.15
CA LEU A 313 -9.29 0.01 -5.00
C LEU A 313 -8.69 -0.80 -6.15
N TYR A 314 -8.26 -2.04 -5.89
CA TYR A 314 -7.76 -2.93 -6.93
C TYR A 314 -8.86 -3.44 -7.86
N SER A 315 -10.03 -3.80 -7.32
CA SER A 315 -11.12 -4.37 -8.10
C SER A 315 -11.77 -3.34 -9.03
N LYS A 316 -12.06 -2.13 -8.52
CA LYS A 316 -12.68 -1.06 -9.33
C LYS A 316 -11.78 -0.54 -10.45
N THR A 317 -10.46 -0.75 -10.33
CA THR A 317 -9.48 -0.24 -11.28
C THR A 317 -9.02 -1.36 -12.21
N GLU A 318 -9.31 -1.22 -13.50
CA GLU A 318 -8.83 -2.18 -14.51
C GLU A 318 -7.31 -2.36 -14.44
N PRO A 319 -6.77 -3.56 -14.71
CA PRO A 319 -5.34 -3.85 -14.56
C PRO A 319 -4.42 -2.86 -15.26
N LEU A 320 -4.74 -2.40 -16.47
CA LEU A 320 -3.94 -1.46 -17.25
C LEU A 320 -4.06 0.01 -16.81
N LYS A 321 -4.87 0.29 -15.79
CA LYS A 321 -5.02 1.64 -15.23
C LYS A 321 -4.29 1.74 -13.90
N ALA A 322 -3.56 2.85 -13.70
CA ALA A 322 -2.95 3.18 -12.41
C ALA A 322 -3.99 3.72 -11.42
N PHE A 323 -3.71 3.58 -10.15
CA PHE A 323 -4.38 4.32 -9.07
C PHE A 323 -3.38 4.58 -7.94
N ASP A 324 -3.73 5.54 -7.08
CA ASP A 324 -2.90 5.92 -5.95
C ASP A 324 -3.61 5.65 -4.62
N PHE A 325 -2.86 5.15 -3.64
CA PHE A 325 -3.25 5.25 -2.25
C PHE A 325 -3.05 6.67 -1.75
N CYS A 326 -3.95 7.14 -0.88
CA CYS A 326 -3.94 8.49 -0.35
C CYS A 326 -3.59 8.48 1.14
N PHE A 327 -2.63 9.34 1.52
CA PHE A 327 -2.32 9.63 2.93
C PHE A 327 -2.81 11.01 3.34
N ASP A 328 -3.15 11.84 2.36
CA ASP A 328 -3.85 13.10 2.55
C ASP A 328 -5.36 12.89 2.73
N ASP A 329 -6.14 13.96 2.76
CA ASP A 329 -7.60 13.93 2.84
C ASP A 329 -8.29 13.06 1.78
N GLY A 330 -7.56 12.66 0.73
CA GLY A 330 -8.05 11.75 -0.29
C GLY A 330 -8.49 10.39 0.26
N ILE A 331 -7.91 9.93 1.38
CA ILE A 331 -8.34 8.69 2.05
C ILE A 331 -9.81 8.77 2.50
N LEU A 332 -10.24 9.92 3.01
CA LEU A 332 -11.63 10.12 3.46
C LEU A 332 -12.61 9.99 2.30
N ARG A 333 -12.20 10.48 1.12
CA ARG A 333 -12.98 10.32 -0.11
C ARG A 333 -13.04 8.87 -0.57
N GLN A 334 -11.94 8.12 -0.49
CA GLN A 334 -11.91 6.70 -0.86
C GLN A 334 -12.84 5.88 0.05
N TYR A 335 -12.84 6.12 1.35
CA TYR A 335 -13.80 5.51 2.28
C TYR A 335 -15.24 5.88 1.96
N PHE A 336 -15.51 7.14 1.69
CA PHE A 336 -16.85 7.61 1.32
C PHE A 336 -17.39 6.94 0.05
N GLU A 337 -16.54 6.81 -0.99
CA GLU A 337 -16.94 6.16 -2.24
C GLU A 337 -17.22 4.66 -2.04
N PHE A 338 -16.42 3.99 -1.21
CA PHE A 338 -16.67 2.60 -0.84
C PHE A 338 -17.97 2.43 -0.04
N ASP A 339 -18.18 3.24 0.99
CA ASP A 339 -19.39 3.22 1.82
C ASP A 339 -20.64 3.50 0.99
N LYS A 340 -20.55 4.43 0.05
CA LYS A 340 -21.65 4.73 -0.89
C LYS A 340 -22.04 3.49 -1.69
N MET A 341 -21.05 2.77 -2.25
CA MET A 341 -21.28 1.56 -3.02
C MET A 341 -21.91 0.43 -2.17
N LEU A 342 -21.46 0.26 -0.91
CA LEU A 342 -22.06 -0.69 0.02
C LEU A 342 -23.52 -0.33 0.36
N ASN A 343 -23.84 0.95 0.52
CA ASN A 343 -25.20 1.39 0.79
C ASN A 343 -26.11 1.18 -0.44
N GLU A 344 -25.63 1.49 -1.65
CA GLU A 344 -26.34 1.20 -2.90
C GLU A 344 -26.63 -0.30 -3.06
N GLN A 345 -25.71 -1.18 -2.62
CA GLN A 345 -25.93 -2.63 -2.60
C GLN A 345 -27.06 -3.00 -1.62
N ARG A 346 -27.04 -2.44 -0.41
CA ARG A 346 -28.08 -2.70 0.61
C ARG A 346 -29.46 -2.21 0.17
N GLU A 347 -29.50 -1.11 -0.57
CA GLU A 347 -30.72 -0.52 -1.14
C GLU A 347 -31.19 -1.24 -2.42
N GLY A 348 -30.37 -2.14 -2.98
CA GLY A 348 -30.68 -2.85 -4.22
C GLY A 348 -30.60 -1.97 -5.48
N THR A 349 -29.88 -0.84 -5.42
CA THR A 349 -29.73 0.13 -6.51
C THR A 349 -28.40 -0.01 -7.25
N LEU A 350 -27.46 -0.83 -6.72
CA LEU A 350 -26.15 -1.04 -7.31
C LEU A 350 -26.26 -1.86 -8.60
N ASP A 351 -25.62 -1.41 -9.66
CA ASP A 351 -25.57 -2.12 -10.96
C ASP A 351 -24.74 -3.41 -10.90
N GLU A 352 -24.86 -4.24 -11.93
CA GLU A 352 -24.14 -5.53 -12.01
C GLU A 352 -22.62 -5.37 -11.95
N TYR A 353 -22.08 -4.29 -12.51
CA TYR A 353 -20.64 -4.03 -12.47
C TYR A 353 -20.16 -3.71 -11.05
N GLY A 354 -20.89 -2.85 -10.34
CA GLY A 354 -20.63 -2.54 -8.94
C GLY A 354 -20.77 -3.76 -8.03
N GLN A 355 -21.78 -4.61 -8.28
CA GLN A 355 -21.95 -5.87 -7.53
C GLN A 355 -20.75 -6.81 -7.71
N ALA A 356 -20.18 -6.89 -8.93
CA ALA A 356 -18.99 -7.68 -9.19
C ALA A 356 -17.74 -7.10 -8.48
N ILE A 357 -17.61 -5.75 -8.42
CA ILE A 357 -16.55 -5.10 -7.65
C ILE A 357 -16.67 -5.50 -6.16
N LEU A 358 -17.83 -5.36 -5.55
CA LEU A 358 -18.03 -5.67 -4.13
C LEU A 358 -17.81 -7.16 -3.84
N TYR A 359 -18.29 -8.06 -4.72
CA TYR A 359 -18.02 -9.49 -4.59
C TYR A 359 -16.51 -9.81 -4.49
N ASN A 360 -15.70 -9.12 -5.29
CA ASN A 360 -14.23 -9.27 -5.21
C ASN A 360 -13.64 -8.78 -3.88
N CYS A 361 -14.31 -7.83 -3.21
CA CYS A 361 -13.84 -7.21 -1.97
C CYS A 361 -14.30 -7.94 -0.71
N GLU A 362 -15.19 -8.92 -0.82
CA GLU A 362 -15.67 -9.70 0.32
C GLU A 362 -14.51 -10.44 0.99
N VAL A 363 -14.37 -10.23 2.29
CA VAL A 363 -13.45 -10.93 3.16
C VAL A 363 -14.28 -11.82 4.09
N GLU A 364 -13.98 -13.12 4.11
CA GLU A 364 -14.75 -14.08 4.90
C GLU A 364 -14.79 -13.71 6.39
N GLY A 365 -15.97 -13.83 6.98
CA GLY A 365 -16.19 -13.50 8.39
C GLY A 365 -16.24 -12.01 8.71
N ARG A 366 -16.17 -11.12 7.70
CA ARG A 366 -16.25 -9.67 7.88
C ARG A 366 -17.48 -9.08 7.20
N ALA A 367 -18.10 -8.13 7.89
CA ALA A 367 -19.22 -7.35 7.36
C ALA A 367 -18.95 -5.87 7.68
N PRO A 368 -18.29 -5.12 6.80
CA PRO A 368 -17.87 -3.75 7.10
C PRO A 368 -19.09 -2.87 7.36
N VAL A 369 -19.05 -2.15 8.48
CA VAL A 369 -20.05 -1.16 8.84
C VAL A 369 -19.65 0.19 8.23
N THR A 370 -20.63 0.91 7.67
CA THR A 370 -20.41 2.19 6.99
C THR A 370 -20.41 3.38 7.97
N VAL A 371 -19.63 3.29 9.05
CA VAL A 371 -19.38 4.45 9.91
C VAL A 371 -18.52 5.44 9.13
N PRO A 372 -19.01 6.66 8.83
CA PRO A 372 -18.26 7.58 7.98
C PRO A 372 -16.89 7.91 8.57
N MET A 373 -15.81 7.57 7.84
CA MET A 373 -14.44 7.82 8.29
C MET A 373 -14.19 9.29 8.62
N GLY A 374 -14.73 10.21 7.80
CA GLY A 374 -14.65 11.65 8.05
C GLY A 374 -15.33 12.09 9.35
N LEU A 375 -16.39 11.39 9.78
CA LEU A 375 -17.06 11.68 11.04
C LEU A 375 -16.21 11.20 12.23
N LEU A 376 -15.63 10.00 12.14
CA LEU A 376 -14.67 9.50 13.14
C LEU A 376 -13.47 10.41 13.30
N VAL A 377 -12.88 10.88 12.20
CA VAL A 377 -11.77 11.83 12.20
C VAL A 377 -12.15 13.15 12.87
N GLN A 378 -13.34 13.69 12.55
CA GLN A 378 -13.79 14.98 13.07
C GLN A 378 -14.13 14.95 14.56
N LEU A 379 -14.79 13.90 15.03
CA LEU A 379 -15.32 13.80 16.39
C LEU A 379 -14.43 12.94 17.29
N GLY A 380 -13.74 11.96 16.73
CA GLY A 380 -12.93 11.01 17.49
C GLY A 380 -11.81 11.69 18.29
N SER A 381 -11.07 12.59 17.68
CA SER A 381 -9.98 13.30 18.35
C SER A 381 -10.45 14.17 19.52
N VAL A 382 -11.70 14.64 19.50
CA VAL A 382 -12.28 15.48 20.58
C VAL A 382 -12.61 14.66 21.82
N VAL A 383 -12.92 13.38 21.63
CA VAL A 383 -13.27 12.43 22.71
C VAL A 383 -12.14 11.41 22.94
N ASP A 384 -10.94 11.73 22.45
CA ASP A 384 -9.74 10.88 22.57
C ASP A 384 -9.97 9.44 22.05
N PHE A 385 -10.77 9.31 21.00
CA PHE A 385 -11.18 8.04 20.39
C PHE A 385 -11.76 7.01 21.38
N ASN A 386 -12.30 7.48 22.51
CA ASN A 386 -12.94 6.60 23.47
C ASN A 386 -14.23 6.00 22.90
N PRO A 387 -14.37 4.65 22.79
CA PRO A 387 -15.51 4.01 22.12
C PRO A 387 -16.86 4.31 22.78
N ASP A 388 -16.96 4.32 24.10
CA ASP A 388 -18.20 4.58 24.82
C ASP A 388 -18.64 6.05 24.66
N MET A 389 -17.66 6.97 24.58
CA MET A 389 -17.94 8.38 24.29
C MET A 389 -18.36 8.59 22.85
N LEU A 390 -17.76 7.87 21.89
CA LEU A 390 -18.17 7.91 20.48
C LEU A 390 -19.60 7.43 20.30
N GLU A 391 -19.97 6.29 20.89
CA GLU A 391 -21.36 5.80 20.87
C GLU A 391 -22.32 6.84 21.42
N THR A 392 -22.00 7.47 22.56
CA THR A 392 -22.80 8.55 23.15
C THR A 392 -22.95 9.74 22.18
N VAL A 393 -21.85 10.13 21.53
CA VAL A 393 -21.85 11.22 20.53
C VAL A 393 -22.73 10.87 19.33
N PHE A 394 -22.58 9.67 18.78
CA PHE A 394 -23.37 9.23 17.63
C PHE A 394 -24.87 9.14 17.95
N ALA A 395 -25.22 8.62 19.12
CA ALA A 395 -26.60 8.60 19.58
C ALA A 395 -27.19 10.02 19.66
N LYS A 396 -26.45 10.99 20.21
CA LYS A 396 -26.90 12.40 20.30
C LYS A 396 -27.13 13.04 18.95
N ILE A 397 -26.29 12.76 17.94
CA ILE A 397 -26.42 13.36 16.60
C ILE A 397 -27.38 12.57 15.69
N GLY A 398 -28.09 11.57 16.23
CA GLY A 398 -29.11 10.82 15.50
C GLY A 398 -28.56 9.79 14.51
N THR A 399 -27.30 9.41 14.63
CA THR A 399 -26.67 8.32 13.87
C THR A 399 -26.31 7.21 14.84
N PRO A 400 -27.15 6.18 15.01
CA PRO A 400 -26.99 5.18 16.07
C PRO A 400 -25.94 4.13 15.68
N TYR A 401 -24.66 4.52 15.67
CA TYR A 401 -23.54 3.58 15.60
C TYR A 401 -23.14 3.18 17.02
N THR A 402 -23.04 1.88 17.26
CA THR A 402 -22.52 1.33 18.52
C THR A 402 -21.00 1.41 18.56
N LYS A 403 -20.41 1.16 19.72
CA LYS A 403 -18.95 1.07 19.85
C LYS A 403 -18.37 -0.07 19.01
N GLU A 404 -19.09 -1.21 18.92
CA GLU A 404 -18.72 -2.34 18.08
C GLU A 404 -18.71 -1.97 16.60
N ASP A 405 -19.69 -1.16 16.14
CA ASP A 405 -19.73 -0.65 14.77
C ASP A 405 -18.50 0.23 14.44
N CYS A 406 -17.98 0.94 15.44
CA CYS A 406 -16.84 1.83 15.28
C CYS A 406 -15.48 1.13 15.34
N GLU A 407 -15.39 -0.02 16.05
CA GLU A 407 -14.13 -0.69 16.44
C GLU A 407 -13.14 -0.84 15.29
N ASP A 408 -13.60 -1.30 14.12
CA ASP A 408 -12.73 -1.57 12.98
C ASP A 408 -12.12 -0.29 12.34
N ARG A 409 -12.77 0.87 12.49
CA ARG A 409 -12.31 2.15 11.88
C ARG A 409 -11.69 3.14 12.86
N VAL A 410 -11.98 3.00 14.16
CA VAL A 410 -11.49 3.94 15.18
C VAL A 410 -9.97 3.99 15.20
N ASP A 411 -9.32 2.82 15.26
CA ASP A 411 -7.85 2.75 15.30
C ASP A 411 -7.21 3.29 14.01
N ARG A 412 -7.85 3.06 12.86
CA ARG A 412 -7.40 3.60 11.57
C ARG A 412 -7.55 5.11 11.48
N ALA A 413 -8.66 5.65 11.99
CA ALA A 413 -8.88 7.09 12.05
C ALA A 413 -7.86 7.77 12.97
N LYS A 414 -7.61 7.16 14.14
CA LYS A 414 -6.60 7.62 15.09
C LYS A 414 -5.21 7.58 14.48
N PHE A 415 -4.81 6.44 13.92
CA PHE A 415 -3.50 6.27 13.27
C PHE A 415 -3.30 7.27 12.12
N TRP A 416 -4.32 7.46 11.27
CA TRP A 416 -4.22 8.43 10.18
C TRP A 416 -4.04 9.85 10.68
N LEU A 417 -4.81 10.28 11.70
CA LEU A 417 -4.67 11.61 12.30
C LEU A 417 -3.28 11.81 12.91
N GLU A 418 -2.78 10.83 13.68
CA GLU A 418 -1.50 10.97 14.38
C GLU A 418 -0.31 10.93 13.42
N GLN A 419 -0.35 10.11 12.37
CA GLN A 419 0.80 9.89 11.50
C GLN A 419 0.76 10.68 10.19
N CYS A 420 -0.43 11.00 9.68
CA CYS A 420 -0.58 11.59 8.35
C CYS A 420 -1.15 13.02 8.39
N ALA A 421 -1.90 13.39 9.43
CA ALA A 421 -2.55 14.68 9.54
C ALA A 421 -2.58 15.21 10.99
N PRO A 422 -1.44 15.29 11.68
CA PRO A 422 -1.39 15.68 13.10
C PRO A 422 -1.94 17.11 13.33
N GLU A 423 -1.85 17.97 12.34
CA GLU A 423 -2.44 19.31 12.36
C GLU A 423 -3.98 19.28 12.40
N SER A 424 -4.60 18.17 11.98
CA SER A 424 -6.07 17.99 11.97
C SER A 424 -6.63 17.49 13.31
N VAL A 425 -5.80 17.07 14.24
CA VAL A 425 -6.23 16.63 15.59
C VAL A 425 -6.91 17.78 16.33
N ASN A 426 -8.15 17.59 16.76
CA ASN A 426 -8.90 18.59 17.51
C ASN A 426 -8.84 18.28 19.01
N ARG A 427 -8.19 19.13 19.79
CA ARG A 427 -8.14 19.03 21.25
C ARG A 427 -8.71 20.28 21.88
N LEU A 428 -9.61 20.12 22.87
CA LEU A 428 -10.09 21.26 23.64
C LEU A 428 -8.93 21.86 24.44
N ARG A 429 -8.90 23.18 24.50
CA ARG A 429 -8.03 23.88 25.45
C ARG A 429 -8.41 23.52 26.88
N THR A 430 -7.48 23.68 27.77
CA THR A 430 -7.69 23.53 29.22
C THR A 430 -7.99 24.87 29.91
N THR A 431 -7.60 25.96 29.26
CA THR A 431 -7.74 27.36 29.77
C THR A 431 -8.32 28.26 28.69
N ARG A 432 -8.93 29.37 29.09
CA ARG A 432 -9.49 30.38 28.16
C ARG A 432 -8.37 31.02 27.33
N ASN A 433 -8.67 31.27 26.05
CA ASN A 433 -7.72 31.90 25.12
C ASN A 433 -7.81 33.44 25.19
N TRP A 434 -7.22 34.04 26.23
CA TRP A 434 -7.21 35.48 26.38
C TRP A 434 -6.44 36.23 25.31
N GLU A 435 -5.41 35.61 24.74
CA GLU A 435 -4.65 36.19 23.64
C GLU A 435 -5.56 36.46 22.45
N VAL A 436 -6.30 35.46 21.99
CA VAL A 436 -7.27 35.61 20.90
C VAL A 436 -8.42 36.52 21.30
N TYR A 437 -9.02 36.32 22.51
CA TYR A 437 -10.18 37.11 22.92
C TYR A 437 -9.89 38.61 22.95
N ASN A 438 -8.69 39.03 23.37
CA ASN A 438 -8.30 40.45 23.42
C ASN A 438 -8.13 41.06 22.05
N THR A 439 -7.99 40.28 20.97
CA THR A 439 -7.93 40.79 19.58
C THR A 439 -9.31 40.98 18.97
N LEU A 440 -10.38 40.45 19.58
CA LEU A 440 -11.75 40.53 19.06
C LEU A 440 -12.30 41.94 19.23
N SER A 441 -13.08 42.39 18.25
CA SER A 441 -13.89 43.60 18.35
C SER A 441 -14.99 43.46 19.39
N ASP A 442 -15.61 44.58 19.80
CA ASP A 442 -16.70 44.56 20.78
C ASP A 442 -17.92 43.73 20.27
N GLU A 443 -18.23 43.79 18.96
CA GLU A 443 -19.28 43.00 18.35
C GLU A 443 -18.95 41.50 18.37
N GLU A 444 -17.71 41.11 18.10
CA GLU A 444 -17.25 39.72 18.15
C GLU A 444 -17.22 39.18 19.59
N LYS A 445 -16.83 40.00 20.58
CA LYS A 445 -16.91 39.64 21.99
C LYS A 445 -18.34 39.42 22.43
N GLU A 446 -19.27 40.27 21.97
CA GLU A 446 -20.70 40.08 22.24
C GLU A 446 -21.24 38.78 21.61
N GLN A 447 -20.75 38.38 20.41
CA GLN A 447 -21.08 37.08 19.82
C GLN A 447 -20.65 35.93 20.73
N ILE A 448 -19.45 35.97 21.32
CA ILE A 448 -18.96 34.95 22.23
C ILE A 448 -19.78 34.93 23.53
N THR A 449 -20.15 36.09 24.06
CA THR A 449 -20.99 36.21 25.27
C THR A 449 -22.37 35.56 25.03
N ARG A 450 -23.01 35.81 23.87
CA ARG A 450 -24.28 35.19 23.52
C ARG A 450 -24.15 33.69 23.29
N LEU A 451 -23.05 33.23 22.69
CA LEU A 451 -22.78 31.82 22.55
C LEU A 451 -22.63 31.15 23.92
N HIS A 452 -21.83 31.73 24.82
CA HIS A 452 -21.70 31.22 26.19
C HIS A 452 -23.09 31.11 26.88
N ALA A 453 -23.90 32.17 26.82
CA ALA A 453 -25.26 32.15 27.41
C ALA A 453 -26.15 31.07 26.79
N LEU A 454 -26.11 30.86 25.47
CA LEU A 454 -26.84 29.83 24.77
C LEU A 454 -26.44 28.44 25.27
N ILE A 455 -25.14 28.15 25.32
CA ILE A 455 -24.59 26.86 25.74
C ILE A 455 -24.92 26.60 27.23
N ALA A 456 -24.71 27.59 28.10
CA ALA A 456 -25.01 27.49 29.52
C ALA A 456 -26.49 27.26 29.81
N LYS A 457 -27.38 27.83 29.02
CA LYS A 457 -28.85 27.63 29.12
C LYS A 457 -29.25 26.20 28.75
N GLY A 458 -28.62 25.60 27.72
CA GLY A 458 -28.95 24.30 27.20
C GLY A 458 -30.38 24.20 26.63
N GLY A 459 -30.91 22.97 26.53
CA GLY A 459 -32.31 22.72 26.15
C GLY A 459 -32.60 22.81 24.66
N TYR A 460 -31.59 22.76 23.81
CA TYR A 460 -31.67 22.71 22.34
C TYR A 460 -31.40 21.30 21.82
N ASP A 461 -32.01 20.95 20.73
CA ASP A 461 -31.64 19.82 19.89
C ASP A 461 -30.54 20.25 18.86
N LEU A 462 -30.12 19.31 18.04
CA LEU A 462 -29.06 19.53 17.05
C LEU A 462 -29.38 20.63 16.04
N ASP A 463 -30.62 20.57 15.49
CA ASP A 463 -31.11 21.54 14.51
C ASP A 463 -31.33 22.92 15.13
N GLY A 464 -31.85 22.96 16.35
CA GLY A 464 -32.01 24.17 17.13
C GLY A 464 -30.67 24.85 17.41
N LEU A 465 -29.67 24.09 17.88
CA LEU A 465 -28.33 24.66 18.07
C LEU A 465 -27.74 25.20 16.78
N ASN A 466 -27.89 24.46 15.67
CA ASN A 466 -27.43 24.94 14.37
C ASN A 466 -28.10 26.27 13.96
N ALA A 467 -29.40 26.35 14.10
CA ALA A 467 -30.16 27.59 13.80
C ALA A 467 -29.70 28.77 14.67
N GLU A 468 -29.55 28.57 15.99
CA GLU A 468 -29.12 29.60 16.93
C GLU A 468 -27.70 30.10 16.64
N LEU A 469 -26.76 29.21 16.30
CA LEU A 469 -25.40 29.60 15.93
C LEU A 469 -25.37 30.56 14.72
N TYR A 470 -26.20 30.34 13.72
CA TYR A 470 -26.33 31.27 12.58
C TYR A 470 -27.10 32.54 12.92
N ALA A 471 -27.99 32.49 13.94
CA ALA A 471 -28.80 33.63 14.38
C ALA A 471 -27.97 34.64 15.21
N ILE A 472 -26.99 34.22 16.00
CA ILE A 472 -26.22 35.11 16.89
C ILE A 472 -25.61 36.30 16.14
N PRO A 473 -24.81 36.16 15.04
CA PRO A 473 -24.26 37.30 14.32
C PRO A 473 -25.34 38.19 13.71
N LYS A 474 -26.43 37.61 13.20
CA LYS A 474 -27.54 38.33 12.63
C LYS A 474 -28.27 39.19 13.64
N ALA A 475 -28.50 38.68 14.85
CA ALA A 475 -29.17 39.41 15.93
C ALA A 475 -28.32 40.60 16.39
N ILE A 476 -27.01 40.46 16.51
CA ILE A 476 -26.11 41.56 16.90
C ILE A 476 -26.11 42.69 15.86
N LEU A 477 -26.11 42.35 14.56
CA LEU A 477 -26.25 43.36 13.50
C LEU A 477 -27.58 44.13 13.63
N ALA A 478 -28.67 43.42 13.88
CA ALA A 478 -30.00 44.02 14.04
C ALA A 478 -30.03 44.96 15.26
N ASP A 479 -29.48 44.51 16.40
CA ASP A 479 -29.41 45.32 17.64
C ASP A 479 -28.56 46.59 17.45
N ALA A 480 -27.51 46.51 16.61
CA ALA A 480 -26.70 47.65 16.23
C ALA A 480 -27.34 48.55 15.15
N GLY A 481 -28.57 48.25 14.69
CA GLY A 481 -29.25 48.98 13.62
C GLY A 481 -28.57 48.83 12.26
N LYS A 482 -27.72 47.81 12.07
CA LYS A 482 -26.99 47.55 10.84
C LYS A 482 -27.73 46.52 9.97
N THR A 483 -27.63 46.69 8.65
CA THR A 483 -28.10 45.69 7.67
C THR A 483 -26.90 45.18 6.90
N ALA A 484 -26.93 43.88 6.57
CA ALA A 484 -25.90 43.24 5.77
C ALA A 484 -26.54 42.50 4.60
N THR A 485 -25.86 42.49 3.46
CA THR A 485 -26.23 41.58 2.37
C THR A 485 -25.98 40.13 2.76
N ASP A 486 -26.60 39.18 2.05
CA ASP A 486 -26.40 37.74 2.32
C ASP A 486 -24.90 37.34 2.23
N LYS A 487 -24.13 37.98 1.35
CA LYS A 487 -22.70 37.70 1.23
C LYS A 487 -21.92 38.22 2.43
N GLU A 488 -22.22 39.42 2.90
CA GLU A 488 -21.58 40.00 4.09
C GLU A 488 -21.95 39.19 5.35
N LEU A 489 -23.22 38.84 5.49
CA LEU A 489 -23.69 38.01 6.63
C LEU A 489 -22.97 36.67 6.69
N LYS A 490 -22.81 35.96 5.55
CA LYS A 490 -22.02 34.74 5.47
C LYS A 490 -20.56 34.95 5.88
N GLY A 491 -19.97 36.10 5.51
CA GLY A 491 -18.62 36.45 5.95
C GLY A 491 -18.51 36.61 7.46
N ILE A 492 -19.46 37.34 8.07
CA ILE A 492 -19.50 37.58 9.52
C ILE A 492 -19.73 36.26 10.28
N GLN A 493 -20.64 35.42 9.80
CA GLN A 493 -20.86 34.07 10.37
C GLN A 493 -19.61 33.20 10.28
N GLY A 494 -18.89 33.26 9.15
CA GLY A 494 -17.61 32.55 8.99
C GLY A 494 -16.53 33.02 9.98
N THR A 495 -16.43 34.34 10.20
CA THR A 495 -15.51 34.91 11.20
C THR A 495 -15.91 34.49 12.63
N PHE A 496 -17.19 34.51 12.95
CA PHE A 496 -17.67 34.03 14.24
C PHE A 496 -17.27 32.57 14.49
N PHE A 497 -17.51 31.68 13.53
CA PHE A 497 -17.13 30.28 13.67
C PHE A 497 -15.61 30.10 13.84
N LYS A 498 -14.82 30.87 13.06
CA LYS A 498 -13.36 30.88 13.19
C LYS A 498 -12.91 31.33 14.59
N ASN A 499 -13.53 32.38 15.13
CA ASN A 499 -13.22 32.86 16.49
C ASN A 499 -13.54 31.80 17.55
N VAL A 500 -14.68 31.09 17.42
CA VAL A 500 -15.04 30.00 18.34
C VAL A 500 -14.02 28.86 18.29
N TYR A 501 -13.58 28.45 17.10
CA TYR A 501 -12.52 27.43 16.99
C TYR A 501 -11.20 27.87 17.62
N LYS A 502 -10.79 29.13 17.40
CA LYS A 502 -9.58 29.68 18.03
C LYS A 502 -9.66 29.70 19.56
N LEU A 503 -10.85 29.99 20.09
CA LEU A 503 -11.06 30.02 21.53
C LEU A 503 -11.11 28.63 22.17
N LEU A 504 -11.60 27.62 21.45
CA LEU A 504 -11.82 26.28 21.99
C LEU A 504 -10.70 25.28 21.68
N ILE A 505 -10.09 25.37 20.48
CA ILE A 505 -9.15 24.35 19.97
C ILE A 505 -7.88 24.93 19.31
N ASP A 506 -7.64 26.22 19.43
CA ASP A 506 -6.48 26.94 18.84
C ASP A 506 -6.38 26.84 17.30
N LYS A 507 -7.50 26.66 16.60
CA LYS A 507 -7.52 26.51 15.15
C LYS A 507 -8.46 27.51 14.49
N GLU A 508 -8.26 27.74 13.18
CA GLU A 508 -9.18 28.54 12.37
C GLU A 508 -10.32 27.73 11.74
N LYS A 509 -10.18 26.40 11.76
CA LYS A 509 -11.13 25.44 11.19
C LYS A 509 -11.21 24.23 12.08
N GLY A 510 -12.36 23.54 12.07
CA GLY A 510 -12.61 22.33 12.82
C GLY A 510 -13.80 21.55 12.27
N PRO A 511 -14.31 20.56 13.01
CA PRO A 511 -15.56 19.87 12.70
C PRO A 511 -16.69 20.87 12.49
N ARG A 512 -17.80 20.47 11.86
CA ARG A 512 -18.98 21.36 11.79
C ARG A 512 -19.35 21.84 13.19
N LEU A 513 -19.34 23.16 13.41
CA LEU A 513 -19.37 23.77 14.74
C LEU A 513 -20.54 23.29 15.60
N TYR A 514 -21.73 23.21 15.01
CA TYR A 514 -22.92 22.71 15.74
C TYR A 514 -22.77 21.25 16.17
N LEU A 515 -22.19 20.39 15.32
CA LEU A 515 -21.89 18.99 15.66
C LEU A 515 -20.87 18.91 16.78
N PHE A 516 -19.80 19.68 16.67
CA PHE A 516 -18.72 19.74 17.65
C PHE A 516 -19.25 20.17 19.04
N LEU A 517 -19.99 21.27 19.11
CA LEU A 517 -20.54 21.75 20.38
C LEU A 517 -21.62 20.85 20.96
N PHE A 518 -22.44 20.20 20.10
CA PHE A 518 -23.50 19.30 20.56
C PHE A 518 -22.96 17.95 21.03
N ALA A 519 -21.92 17.44 20.37
CA ALA A 519 -21.33 16.14 20.67
C ALA A 519 -20.63 16.12 22.03
N ILE A 520 -19.91 17.20 22.36
CA ILE A 520 -19.13 17.29 23.61
C ILE A 520 -20.06 17.66 24.78
N ASN A 521 -19.76 17.11 25.98
CA ASN A 521 -20.44 17.58 27.18
C ASN A 521 -20.14 19.09 27.38
N PRO A 522 -21.17 19.97 27.42
CA PRO A 522 -20.99 21.40 27.61
C PRO A 522 -20.12 21.78 28.82
N GLU A 523 -20.16 21.02 29.91
CA GLU A 523 -19.33 21.24 31.10
C GLU A 523 -17.83 21.30 30.79
N LYS A 524 -17.37 20.62 29.72
CA LYS A 524 -15.96 20.59 29.33
C LYS A 524 -15.48 21.88 28.63
N TYR A 525 -16.39 22.66 28.04
CA TYR A 525 -15.98 23.79 27.22
C TYR A 525 -16.74 25.10 27.48
N VAL A 526 -17.88 25.08 28.17
CA VAL A 526 -18.65 26.31 28.44
C VAL A 526 -17.81 27.33 29.17
N GLY A 527 -17.00 26.89 30.14
CA GLY A 527 -16.09 27.77 30.89
C GLY A 527 -15.00 28.41 30.04
N LEU A 528 -14.60 27.77 28.90
CA LEU A 528 -13.62 28.32 27.97
C LEU A 528 -14.16 29.51 27.17
N LEU A 529 -15.49 29.69 27.15
CA LEU A 529 -16.19 30.79 26.49
C LEU A 529 -16.66 31.89 27.49
N ASP A 530 -16.42 31.70 28.79
CA ASP A 530 -16.82 32.65 29.83
C ASP A 530 -15.70 33.68 30.15
N PHE A 531 -15.79 34.82 29.52
CA PHE A 531 -14.87 35.95 29.73
C PHE A 531 -15.48 37.03 30.67
N SER A 532 -16.54 36.70 31.45
CA SER A 532 -17.18 37.64 32.38
C SER A 532 -16.35 37.94 33.62
N TYR A 533 -15.33 37.16 33.90
CA TYR A 533 -14.40 37.35 35.03
C TYR A 533 -12.95 37.45 34.57
N PRO A 534 -12.08 38.12 35.33
CA PRO A 534 -10.67 38.36 34.96
C PRO A 534 -9.88 37.08 34.70
N MET A 535 -8.77 37.21 33.98
CA MET A 535 -7.78 36.15 33.76
C MET A 535 -7.30 35.60 35.13
N THR A 536 -7.26 34.28 35.24
CA THR A 536 -6.75 33.59 36.45
C THR A 536 -5.22 33.54 36.45
N GLU A 537 -4.62 33.24 37.61
CA GLU A 537 -3.16 33.08 37.70
C GLU A 537 -2.63 31.93 36.86
N GLU A 538 -3.42 30.86 36.66
CA GLU A 538 -3.10 29.73 35.81
C GLU A 538 -3.08 30.13 34.33
N GLU A 539 -4.10 30.85 33.90
CA GLU A 539 -4.20 31.36 32.53
C GLU A 539 -3.09 32.39 32.20
N ALA A 540 -2.63 33.15 33.19
CA ALA A 540 -1.56 34.12 33.03
C ALA A 540 -0.18 33.47 32.79
N LYS A 541 -0.01 32.20 33.19
CA LYS A 541 1.24 31.42 32.96
C LYS A 541 1.38 30.95 31.54
N GLY A 542 0.30 31.04 30.74
CA GLY A 542 0.25 30.48 29.39
C GLY A 542 0.07 28.94 29.39
N PRO A 543 -0.17 28.33 28.21
CA PRO A 543 -0.26 26.90 28.14
C PRO A 543 1.04 26.26 28.60
N GLU A 544 0.97 25.31 29.54
CA GLU A 544 2.11 24.43 29.84
C GLU A 544 2.52 23.79 28.52
N VAL A 545 3.77 24.02 28.12
CA VAL A 545 4.37 23.25 27.03
C VAL A 545 4.53 21.83 27.60
N VAL A 546 3.53 21.00 27.37
CA VAL A 546 3.71 19.56 27.52
C VAL A 546 4.71 19.21 26.45
N GLU A 547 5.97 19.01 26.80
CA GLU A 547 6.92 18.35 25.92
C GLU A 547 6.27 17.02 25.53
N GLU A 548 5.82 16.93 24.30
CA GLU A 548 5.31 15.68 23.75
C GLU A 548 6.41 14.64 23.94
N GLY A 549 6.11 13.64 24.76
CA GLY A 549 7.00 12.53 25.00
C GLY A 549 7.42 11.93 23.65
N ALA A 550 8.72 11.95 23.43
CA ALA A 550 9.52 11.29 22.43
C ALA A 550 8.73 10.73 21.23
N ALA A 551 8.66 11.53 20.19
CA ALA A 551 8.44 11.01 18.84
C ALA A 551 9.34 9.78 18.67
N VAL A 552 8.74 8.67 18.26
CA VAL A 552 9.47 7.49 17.82
C VAL A 552 10.56 7.99 16.88
N ASN A 553 11.81 7.77 17.28
CA ASN A 553 13.00 8.18 16.57
C ASN A 553 12.88 7.87 15.06
N ASN A 554 12.54 8.85 14.28
CA ASN A 554 12.90 8.93 12.89
C ASN A 554 14.42 9.23 12.86
N ARG A 555 15.23 8.20 13.10
CA ARG A 555 16.64 8.23 12.78
C ARG A 555 16.77 8.22 11.25
N GLY A 556 16.75 9.38 10.67
CA GLY A 556 16.85 9.60 9.23
C GLY A 556 16.98 11.07 8.85
N ALA A 557 16.86 11.99 9.82
CA ALA A 557 17.01 13.43 9.56
C ALA A 557 18.41 13.98 9.91
N ASP A 558 19.28 13.20 10.56
CA ASP A 558 20.57 13.69 11.06
C ASP A 558 21.75 13.42 10.11
N ASP A 559 21.52 12.85 8.92
CA ASP A 559 22.54 12.67 7.87
C ASP A 559 22.35 13.59 6.66
N LEU A 560 21.74 14.75 6.84
CA LEU A 560 21.89 15.82 5.86
C LEU A 560 23.23 16.52 6.14
N PRO A 561 24.08 16.72 5.12
CA PRO A 561 25.31 17.48 5.32
C PRO A 561 24.97 18.85 5.85
N ASP A 562 25.73 19.31 6.85
CA ASP A 562 25.57 20.61 7.54
C ASP A 562 25.65 21.84 6.64
N GLU A 563 25.90 21.68 5.36
CA GLU A 563 25.87 22.73 4.35
C GLU A 563 25.06 22.26 3.14
N ILE A 564 23.82 22.73 3.04
CA ILE A 564 23.10 22.76 1.77
C ILE A 564 23.88 23.77 0.89
N PRO A 565 24.45 23.37 -0.25
CA PRO A 565 25.12 24.32 -1.13
C PRO A 565 24.11 25.43 -1.50
N PRO A 566 24.52 26.71 -1.50
CA PRO A 566 23.61 27.80 -1.83
C PRO A 566 22.93 27.51 -3.17
N VAL A 567 21.63 27.77 -3.22
CA VAL A 567 20.85 27.69 -4.46
C VAL A 567 21.61 28.54 -5.50
N LYS A 568 21.98 27.95 -6.64
CA LYS A 568 22.62 28.67 -7.71
C LYS A 568 21.72 29.82 -8.14
N ASP A 569 22.30 30.96 -8.43
CA ASP A 569 21.60 32.10 -8.97
C ASP A 569 20.69 31.70 -10.15
N GLU A 570 19.52 32.33 -10.26
CA GLU A 570 18.60 32.08 -11.36
C GLU A 570 19.36 32.16 -12.70
N ILE A 571 19.31 31.09 -13.48
CA ILE A 571 19.85 31.05 -14.83
C ILE A 571 18.82 31.72 -15.77
N ASP A 572 19.28 32.62 -16.61
CA ASP A 572 18.41 33.23 -17.63
C ASP A 572 18.14 32.25 -18.81
N LEU A 573 17.23 32.65 -19.68
CA LEU A 573 16.85 31.85 -20.85
C LEU A 573 18.02 31.59 -21.81
N ASP A 574 19.00 32.50 -21.88
CA ASP A 574 20.17 32.39 -22.73
C ASP A 574 21.19 31.37 -22.15
N ASP A 575 21.26 31.25 -20.83
CA ASP A 575 22.05 30.22 -20.17
C ASP A 575 21.41 28.83 -20.30
N PHE A 576 20.07 28.74 -20.26
CA PHE A 576 19.34 27.49 -20.52
C PHE A 576 19.51 27.03 -21.98
N ALA A 577 19.56 27.98 -22.95
CA ALA A 577 19.78 27.67 -24.37
C ALA A 577 21.18 27.10 -24.69
N LYS A 578 22.15 27.21 -23.75
CA LYS A 578 23.50 26.63 -23.88
C LYS A 578 23.54 25.19 -23.44
N VAL A 579 22.47 24.65 -22.84
CA VAL A 579 22.38 23.25 -22.39
C VAL A 579 22.04 22.37 -23.58
N ASP A 580 22.98 21.56 -24.06
CA ASP A 580 22.75 20.54 -25.10
C ASP A 580 22.04 19.32 -24.49
N LEU A 581 20.70 19.34 -24.52
CA LEU A 581 19.87 18.22 -24.06
C LEU A 581 19.79 17.17 -25.18
N ARG A 582 20.56 16.12 -25.07
CA ARG A 582 20.46 14.96 -25.97
C ARG A 582 19.63 13.87 -25.30
N VAL A 583 18.61 13.41 -26.02
CA VAL A 583 17.88 12.20 -25.64
C VAL A 583 18.80 11.00 -25.92
N CYS A 584 19.44 10.47 -24.89
CA CYS A 584 20.15 9.21 -24.96
C CYS A 584 19.16 8.08 -24.78
N LYS A 585 19.05 7.18 -25.78
CA LYS A 585 18.38 5.90 -25.60
C LYS A 585 19.26 5.08 -24.64
N ILE A 586 18.74 4.79 -23.45
CA ILE A 586 19.39 3.84 -22.53
C ILE A 586 19.29 2.47 -23.21
N VAL A 587 20.45 1.94 -23.61
CA VAL A 587 20.60 0.62 -24.25
C VAL A 587 20.70 -0.45 -23.16
#